data_ae2589611f0af21a425f73eb877a1c4d
#
_entry.id   ae2589611f0af21a425f73eb877a1c4d
#
_cell.length_a   1.000
_cell.length_b   1.000
_cell.length_c   1.000
_cell.angle_alpha   90.00
_cell.angle_beta   90.00
_cell.angle_gamma   90.00
#
_symmetry.space_group_name_H-M   'P 1'
#
loop_
_entity.id
_entity.type
_entity.pdbx_description
1 polymer ?
#
loop_
_entity_poly.entity_id
_entity_poly.type
_entity_poly.pdbx_seq_one_letter_code
_entity_poly.pdbx_strand_id
1 'polypeptide(L)'
;MSVSKYVLIQSKSPWESGDVAQFYGLARELGNAGGEVTFFLVQNGVMAARTGAKDAAFDRLLGEKVRVLADDFSLRERAIDGGALKSGVKPSPIDEVVDLLAAGAKALWH
;
A
#
# COMPACT_ATOMS: atom_id res chain seq x y z
N MET A 1 -1.86 -4.70 26.34
CA MET A 1 -2.77 -4.01 25.39
C MET A 1 -2.53 -4.53 23.99
N SER A 2 -3.60 -4.80 23.27
CA SER A 2 -3.51 -5.24 21.90
C SER A 2 -3.30 -4.02 20.98
N VAL A 3 -2.49 -4.20 19.95
CA VAL A 3 -2.27 -3.18 18.93
C VAL A 3 -3.36 -3.33 17.86
N SER A 4 -3.94 -2.22 17.44
CA SER A 4 -4.89 -2.24 16.32
C SER A 4 -4.16 -2.55 15.02
N LYS A 5 -4.76 -3.42 14.22
CA LYS A 5 -4.23 -3.81 12.91
C LYS A 5 -5.12 -3.28 11.81
N TYR A 6 -4.49 -2.71 10.80
CA TYR A 6 -5.20 -2.12 9.65
C TYR A 6 -4.62 -2.64 8.36
N VAL A 7 -5.49 -2.88 7.38
CA VAL A 7 -5.07 -3.06 6.00
C VAL A 7 -5.80 -2.04 5.15
N LEU A 8 -5.03 -1.18 4.47
CA LEU A 8 -5.56 -0.18 3.56
C LEU A 8 -5.29 -0.66 2.14
N ILE A 9 -6.35 -0.78 1.35
CA ILE A 9 -6.26 -1.30 -0.02
C ILE A 9 -6.48 -0.15 -0.99
N GLN A 10 -5.43 0.19 -1.76
CA GLN A 10 -5.45 1.28 -2.71
C GLN A 10 -5.51 0.76 -4.13
N SER A 11 -6.59 1.06 -4.85
CA SER A 11 -6.79 0.58 -6.22
C SER A 11 -6.52 1.63 -7.29
N LYS A 12 -6.40 2.90 -6.92
CA LYS A 12 -6.20 4.01 -7.86
C LYS A 12 -4.78 4.54 -7.80
N SER A 13 -4.29 5.04 -8.94
CA SER A 13 -3.01 5.73 -8.97
C SER A 13 -3.18 7.18 -8.52
N PRO A 14 -2.10 7.82 -8.02
CA PRO A 14 -2.19 9.22 -7.59
C PRO A 14 -2.42 10.19 -8.75
N TRP A 15 -2.20 9.73 -10.00
CA TRP A 15 -2.41 10.57 -11.18
C TRP A 15 -3.84 10.56 -11.70
N GLU A 16 -4.65 9.57 -11.29
CA GLU A 16 -6.05 9.47 -11.71
C GLU A 16 -7.04 9.97 -10.66
N SER A 17 -6.61 10.15 -9.41
CA SER A 17 -7.49 10.63 -8.35
C SER A 17 -6.71 11.46 -7.34
N GLY A 18 -7.19 12.67 -7.06
CA GLY A 18 -6.58 13.55 -6.08
C GLY A 18 -6.73 13.07 -4.63
N ASP A 19 -7.65 12.15 -4.37
CA ASP A 19 -7.92 11.65 -3.02
C ASP A 19 -6.87 10.63 -2.57
N VAL A 20 -6.05 10.11 -3.48
CA VAL A 20 -5.08 9.07 -3.16
C VAL A 20 -4.04 9.58 -2.15
N ALA A 21 -3.59 10.83 -2.30
CA ALA A 21 -2.63 11.39 -1.35
C ALA A 21 -3.19 11.45 0.07
N GLN A 22 -4.49 11.70 0.22
CA GLN A 22 -5.14 11.71 1.52
C GLN A 22 -5.18 10.31 2.14
N PHE A 23 -5.36 9.28 1.31
CA PHE A 23 -5.36 7.90 1.78
C PHE A 23 -3.96 7.46 2.24
N TYR A 24 -2.92 7.89 1.52
CA TYR A 24 -1.54 7.68 1.97
C TYR A 24 -1.32 8.36 3.34
N GLY A 25 -1.83 9.58 3.50
CA GLY A 25 -1.72 10.32 4.76
C GLY A 25 -2.42 9.62 5.91
N LEU A 26 -3.58 9.03 5.66
CA LEU A 26 -4.30 8.27 6.67
C LEU A 26 -3.45 7.07 7.15
N ALA A 27 -2.83 6.35 6.23
CA ALA A 27 -1.98 5.22 6.61
C ALA A 27 -0.83 5.68 7.51
N ARG A 28 -0.19 6.80 7.18
CA ARG A 28 0.89 7.36 7.99
C ARG A 28 0.41 7.73 9.38
N GLU A 29 -0.75 8.37 9.48
CA GLU A 29 -1.33 8.77 10.77
C GLU A 29 -1.63 7.56 11.65
N LEU A 30 -2.21 6.52 11.06
CA LEU A 30 -2.50 5.29 11.80
C LEU A 30 -1.22 4.61 12.30
N GLY A 31 -0.19 4.57 11.48
CA GLY A 31 1.11 4.00 11.87
C GLY A 31 1.77 4.82 12.97
N ASN A 32 1.73 6.14 12.86
CA ASN A 32 2.32 7.02 13.86
C ASN A 32 1.57 6.96 15.20
N ALA A 33 0.29 6.63 15.16
CA ALA A 33 -0.50 6.44 16.38
C ALA A 33 -0.29 5.06 17.03
N GLY A 34 0.62 4.25 16.50
CA GLY A 34 0.97 2.94 17.05
C GLY A 34 0.24 1.76 16.44
N GLY A 35 -0.57 1.97 15.41
CA GLY A 35 -1.23 0.87 14.71
C GLY A 35 -0.25 0.06 13.85
N GLU A 36 -0.55 -1.21 13.65
CA GLU A 36 0.13 -2.03 12.66
C GLU A 36 -0.58 -1.84 11.32
N VAL A 37 0.07 -1.16 10.39
CA VAL A 37 -0.55 -0.77 9.12
C VAL A 37 0.12 -1.48 7.96
N THR A 38 -0.69 -2.16 7.16
CA THR A 38 -0.28 -2.69 5.86
C THR A 38 -1.02 -1.92 4.79
N PHE A 39 -0.27 -1.33 3.86
CA PHE A 39 -0.81 -0.60 2.73
C PHE A 39 -0.63 -1.49 1.50
N PHE A 40 -1.74 -1.97 0.96
CA PHE A 40 -1.74 -2.97 -0.12
C PHE A 40 -2.20 -2.32 -1.41
N LEU A 41 -1.30 -2.29 -2.40
CA LEU A 41 -1.56 -1.69 -3.70
C LEU A 41 -2.12 -2.75 -4.65
N VAL A 42 -3.27 -2.46 -5.25
CA VAL A 42 -3.90 -3.33 -6.26
C VAL A 42 -4.23 -2.53 -7.50
N GLN A 43 -4.40 -3.19 -8.62
CA GLN A 43 -4.80 -2.55 -9.88
C GLN A 43 -3.88 -1.36 -10.17
N ASN A 44 -4.42 -0.21 -10.55
CA ASN A 44 -3.60 0.96 -10.85
C ASN A 44 -2.87 1.54 -9.65
N GLY A 45 -3.24 1.12 -8.44
CA GLY A 45 -2.51 1.53 -7.24
C GLY A 45 -1.03 1.15 -7.28
N VAL A 46 -0.66 0.07 -7.99
CA VAL A 46 0.74 -0.37 -8.09
C VAL A 46 1.59 0.58 -8.93
N MET A 47 0.99 1.46 -9.73
CA MET A 47 1.73 2.34 -10.64
C MET A 47 2.63 3.31 -9.89
N ALA A 48 2.24 3.76 -8.70
CA ALA A 48 3.06 4.67 -7.89
C ALA A 48 4.32 3.99 -7.34
N ALA A 49 4.34 2.67 -7.28
CA ALA A 49 5.45 1.90 -6.71
C ALA A 49 6.59 1.65 -7.70
N ARG A 50 6.42 2.00 -8.97
CA ARG A 50 7.46 1.78 -9.99
C ARG A 50 8.67 2.65 -9.71
N THR A 51 9.87 2.09 -9.88
CA THR A 51 11.10 2.86 -9.87
C THR A 51 10.98 3.98 -10.92
N GLY A 52 11.25 5.22 -10.54
CA GLY A 52 11.13 6.35 -11.45
C GLY A 52 9.77 7.04 -11.47
N ALA A 53 8.74 6.44 -10.90
CA ALA A 53 7.46 7.14 -10.73
C ALA A 53 7.66 8.29 -9.73
N LYS A 54 7.11 9.46 -10.05
CA LYS A 54 7.32 10.66 -9.23
C LYS A 54 6.01 11.03 -8.53
N ASP A 55 5.93 10.73 -7.25
CA ASP A 55 4.83 11.16 -6.41
C ASP A 55 5.36 11.31 -4.97
N ALA A 56 5.49 12.55 -4.53
CA ALA A 56 6.09 12.86 -3.24
C ALA A 56 5.27 12.29 -2.07
N ALA A 57 3.95 12.25 -2.20
CA ALA A 57 3.08 11.73 -1.14
C ALA A 57 3.29 10.22 -0.96
N PHE A 58 3.42 9.49 -2.05
CA PHE A 58 3.71 8.06 -1.99
C PHE A 58 5.10 7.82 -1.40
N ASP A 59 6.08 8.59 -1.86
CA ASP A 59 7.46 8.42 -1.39
C ASP A 59 7.57 8.65 0.13
N ARG A 60 6.79 9.58 0.67
CA ARG A 60 6.75 9.79 2.12
C ARG A 60 6.16 8.59 2.85
N LEU A 61 5.20 7.89 2.24
CA LEU A 61 4.63 6.70 2.83
C LEU A 61 5.69 5.63 3.09
N LEU A 62 6.66 5.51 2.19
CA LEU A 62 7.72 4.50 2.28
C LEU A 62 8.67 4.73 3.46
N GLY A 63 8.76 5.95 3.96
CA GLY A 63 9.62 6.27 5.10
C GLY A 63 8.93 6.19 6.45
N GLU A 64 7.67 5.79 6.48
CA GLU A 64 6.85 5.78 7.69
C GLU A 64 6.72 4.37 8.29
N LYS A 65 5.99 4.27 9.39
CA LYS A 65 5.73 3.01 10.08
C LYS A 65 4.57 2.27 9.40
N VAL A 66 4.74 2.01 8.11
CA VAL A 66 3.73 1.38 7.28
C VAL A 66 4.42 0.34 6.40
N ARG A 67 3.87 -0.86 6.37
CA ARG A 67 4.34 -1.89 5.47
C ARG A 67 3.61 -1.75 4.13
N VAL A 68 4.36 -1.53 3.05
CA VAL A 68 3.80 -1.31 1.72
C VAL A 68 4.02 -2.54 0.85
N LEU A 69 2.92 -3.12 0.38
CA LEU A 69 2.93 -4.30 -0.47
C LEU A 69 2.23 -4.00 -1.79
N ALA A 70 2.69 -4.64 -2.86
CA ALA A 70 2.07 -4.51 -4.19
C ALA A 70 1.58 -5.89 -4.64
N ASP A 71 0.30 -5.96 -5.04
CA ASP A 71 -0.32 -7.19 -5.51
C ASP A 71 0.43 -7.74 -6.72
N ASP A 72 0.93 -8.96 -6.62
CA ASP A 72 1.74 -9.56 -7.67
C ASP A 72 0.96 -9.79 -8.96
N PHE A 73 -0.33 -10.11 -8.88
CA PHE A 73 -1.18 -10.25 -10.07
C PHE A 73 -1.31 -8.90 -10.79
N SER A 74 -1.56 -7.82 -10.05
CA SER A 74 -1.66 -6.47 -10.65
C SER A 74 -0.36 -6.04 -11.30
N LEU A 75 0.77 -6.39 -10.70
CA LEU A 75 2.09 -6.11 -11.28
C LEU A 75 2.28 -6.84 -12.60
N ARG A 76 1.94 -8.13 -12.64
CA ARG A 76 2.08 -8.93 -13.87
C ARG A 76 1.18 -8.41 -14.98
N GLU A 77 -0.06 -8.04 -14.66
CA GLU A 77 -0.98 -7.49 -15.67
C GLU A 77 -0.45 -6.21 -16.30
N ARG A 78 0.38 -5.46 -15.57
CA ARG A 78 0.93 -4.18 -16.04
C ARG A 78 2.38 -4.29 -16.48
N ALA A 79 2.89 -5.52 -16.62
CA ALA A 79 4.26 -5.81 -17.03
C ALA A 79 5.29 -5.08 -16.14
N ILE A 80 5.02 -5.00 -14.83
CA ILE A 80 5.95 -4.42 -13.87
C ILE A 80 6.72 -5.56 -13.21
N ASP A 81 8.03 -5.60 -13.45
CA ASP A 81 8.90 -6.56 -12.81
C ASP A 81 9.08 -6.21 -11.33
N GLY A 82 9.12 -7.22 -10.46
CA GLY A 82 9.39 -7.01 -9.03
C GLY A 82 10.69 -6.26 -8.77
N GLY A 83 11.69 -6.39 -9.66
CA GLY A 83 12.93 -5.63 -9.57
C GLY A 83 12.80 -4.16 -9.97
N ALA A 84 11.66 -3.75 -10.54
CA ALA A 84 11.40 -2.39 -10.93
C ALA A 84 10.57 -1.63 -9.89
N LEU A 85 10.48 -2.14 -8.68
CA LEU A 85 9.76 -1.49 -7.59
C LEU A 85 10.69 -0.64 -6.73
N LYS A 86 10.15 0.44 -6.20
CA LYS A 86 10.89 1.30 -5.25
C LYS A 86 11.28 0.51 -4.02
N SER A 87 12.42 0.87 -3.44
CA SER A 87 12.87 0.30 -2.18
C SER A 87 11.80 0.53 -1.11
N GLY A 88 11.48 -0.51 -0.34
CA GLY A 88 10.43 -0.45 0.67
C GLY A 88 9.09 -1.01 0.22
N VAL A 89 8.95 -1.33 -1.07
CA VAL A 89 7.75 -1.99 -1.60
C VAL A 89 8.10 -3.44 -1.94
N LYS A 90 7.26 -4.38 -1.50
CA LYS A 90 7.46 -5.80 -1.82
C LYS A 90 6.26 -6.34 -2.58
N PRO A 91 6.49 -7.19 -3.60
CA PRO A 91 5.38 -7.93 -4.22
C PRO A 91 4.77 -8.89 -3.20
N SER A 92 3.47 -9.08 -3.30
CA SER A 92 2.75 -9.96 -2.37
C SER A 92 1.52 -10.53 -3.04
N PRO A 93 1.16 -11.80 -2.75
CA PRO A 93 -0.12 -12.33 -3.18
C PRO A 93 -1.26 -11.71 -2.36
N ILE A 94 -2.46 -11.75 -2.92
CA ILE A 94 -3.67 -11.27 -2.23
C ILE A 94 -3.94 -12.06 -0.94
N ASP A 95 -3.37 -13.25 -0.83
CA ASP A 95 -3.49 -14.10 0.36
C ASP A 95 -3.08 -13.35 1.62
N GLU A 96 -2.13 -12.43 1.52
CA GLU A 96 -1.68 -11.63 2.66
C GLU A 96 -2.83 -10.79 3.23
N VAL A 97 -3.68 -10.24 2.37
CA VAL A 97 -4.85 -9.48 2.82
C VAL A 97 -5.83 -10.40 3.52
N VAL A 98 -6.07 -11.59 2.94
CA VAL A 98 -6.97 -12.58 3.54
C VAL A 98 -6.48 -12.97 4.93
N ASP A 99 -5.19 -13.21 5.09
CA ASP A 99 -4.59 -13.58 6.37
C ASP A 99 -4.73 -12.46 7.41
N LEU A 100 -4.54 -11.21 6.99
CA LEU A 100 -4.69 -10.05 7.88
C LEU A 100 -6.14 -9.91 8.35
N LEU A 101 -7.11 -10.08 7.45
CA LEU A 101 -8.52 -10.02 7.81
C LEU A 101 -8.89 -11.14 8.77
N ALA A 102 -8.38 -12.35 8.53
CA ALA A 102 -8.58 -13.49 9.42
C ALA A 102 -7.99 -13.24 10.81
N ALA A 103 -6.92 -12.45 10.89
CA ALA A 103 -6.28 -12.08 12.14
C ALA A 103 -6.93 -10.86 12.82
N GLY A 104 -8.02 -10.36 12.29
CA GLY A 104 -8.79 -9.29 12.91
C GLY A 104 -8.45 -7.88 12.45
N ALA A 105 -7.69 -7.73 11.37
CA ALA A 105 -7.37 -6.41 10.85
C ALA A 105 -8.61 -5.69 10.33
N LYS A 106 -8.67 -4.38 10.53
CA LYS A 106 -9.71 -3.53 9.97
C LYS A 106 -9.30 -3.13 8.55
N ALA A 107 -10.22 -3.31 7.60
CA ALA A 107 -9.96 -3.03 6.19
C ALA A 107 -10.57 -1.69 5.78
N LEU A 108 -9.77 -0.88 5.07
CA LEU A 108 -10.22 0.34 4.43
C LEU A 108 -9.86 0.23 2.95
N TRP A 109 -10.77 0.67 2.08
CA TRP A 109 -10.62 0.54 0.63
C TRP A 109 -10.75 1.91 -0.04
N HIS A 110 -9.87 2.14 -1.01
CA HIS A 110 -9.96 3.34 -1.85
C HIS A 110 -9.78 2.98 -3.32
#